data_6bef07d71d8ee7f9ac36f48d22033b4d
#
_entry.id   6bef07d71d8ee7f9ac36f48d22033b4d
#
_cell.length_a   1.000
_cell.length_b   1.000
_cell.length_c   1.000
_cell.angle_alpha   90.00
_cell.angle_beta   90.00
_cell.angle_gamma   90.00
#
_symmetry.space_group_name_H-M   'P 1'
#
loop_
_entity.id
_entity.type
_entity.pdbx_description
1 polymer ?
#
loop_
_entity_poly.entity_id
_entity_poly.type
_entity_poly.pdbx_seq_one_letter_code
_entity_poly.pdbx_strand_id
1 'polypeptide(L)'
;NRPSGGAGWEYKGIMLLNPSLRLLHTTKQAPFARPFVKLFQDFLRETPFGEVFFAQVADAAAIEKILKEAYCDPSTVSAELVQAVLRPGLEPGASRVFLDFVSYSGGPLPEELIPQMPVPVDLVWGQEDPWESIDVGRKEYAGFETVREFRALPGVGHCPMDEAPQLVNPIIQDFANQVNNR
;
A
#
# COMPACT_ATOMS: atom_id res chain seq x y z
N ASN A 1 2.76 5.20 21.80
CA ASN A 1 3.35 6.42 22.35
C ASN A 1 2.62 7.61 21.78
N ARG A 2 1.74 8.24 22.55
CA ARG A 2 1.19 9.56 22.20
C ARG A 2 2.33 10.57 22.29
N PRO A 3 2.52 11.47 21.30
CA PRO A 3 3.41 12.60 21.47
C PRO A 3 2.84 13.48 22.56
N SER A 4 3.55 13.61 23.65
CA SER A 4 3.26 14.54 24.73
C SER A 4 3.59 15.97 24.27
N GLY A 5 2.57 16.81 24.09
CA GLY A 5 2.70 18.27 23.93
C GLY A 5 2.39 18.79 22.54
N GLY A 6 1.16 19.27 22.36
CA GLY A 6 0.71 20.03 21.19
C GLY A 6 -0.76 19.76 20.92
N ALA A 7 -1.52 20.72 20.43
CA ALA A 7 -2.95 20.67 20.19
C ALA A 7 -3.42 19.26 19.80
N GLY A 8 -4.27 18.66 20.64
CA GLY A 8 -4.65 17.25 20.51
C GLY A 8 -5.31 17.00 19.16
N TRP A 9 -4.62 16.27 18.30
CA TRP A 9 -5.18 15.79 17.04
C TRP A 9 -6.21 14.72 17.38
N GLU A 10 -7.44 14.92 16.95
CA GLU A 10 -8.53 13.97 17.06
C GLU A 10 -8.68 13.27 15.70
N TYR A 11 -8.49 11.96 15.66
CA TYR A 11 -8.78 11.17 14.46
C TYR A 11 -10.29 10.91 14.44
N LYS A 12 -10.96 11.30 13.35
CA LYS A 12 -12.41 11.15 13.19
C LYS A 12 -12.81 9.99 12.28
N GLY A 13 -11.87 9.47 11.50
CA GLY A 13 -12.07 8.34 10.59
C GLY A 13 -10.79 7.99 9.86
N ILE A 14 -10.79 6.83 9.23
CA ILE A 14 -9.69 6.30 8.41
C ILE A 14 -10.28 5.86 7.07
N MET A 15 -9.67 6.30 5.97
CA MET A 15 -9.95 5.76 4.64
C MET A 15 -8.69 5.06 4.13
N LEU A 16 -8.83 3.84 3.66
CA LEU A 16 -7.75 3.03 3.08
C LEU A 16 -8.07 2.79 1.60
N LEU A 17 -7.11 3.13 0.74
CA LEU A 17 -7.17 2.92 -0.70
C LEU A 17 -6.25 1.74 -1.06
N ASN A 18 -6.80 0.66 -1.57
CA ASN A 18 -6.06 -0.58 -1.92
C ASN A 18 -5.04 -0.97 -0.83
N PRO A 19 -5.46 -1.15 0.43
CA PRO A 19 -4.53 -1.48 1.50
C PRO A 19 -3.86 -2.84 1.27
N SER A 20 -2.57 -2.94 1.60
CA SER A 20 -1.83 -4.19 1.41
C SER A 20 -2.37 -5.31 2.29
N LEU A 21 -2.61 -6.46 1.67
CA LEU A 21 -2.96 -7.71 2.34
C LEU A 21 -1.78 -8.34 3.09
N ARG A 22 -0.57 -7.77 2.95
CA ARG A 22 0.64 -8.26 3.61
C ARG A 22 0.91 -9.76 3.39
N LEU A 23 0.75 -10.24 2.15
CA LEU A 23 0.88 -11.67 1.82
C LEU A 23 2.27 -12.25 2.15
N LEU A 24 3.31 -11.40 2.17
CA LEU A 24 4.68 -11.79 2.57
C LEU A 24 4.91 -11.72 4.09
N HIS A 25 3.88 -11.45 4.89
CA HIS A 25 4.02 -11.46 6.34
C HIS A 25 4.39 -12.86 6.87
N THR A 26 5.26 -12.93 7.87
CA THR A 26 5.81 -14.18 8.41
C THR A 26 4.75 -15.19 8.84
N THR A 27 3.60 -14.74 9.37
CA THR A 27 2.51 -15.64 9.77
C THR A 27 1.78 -16.26 8.59
N LYS A 28 1.74 -15.56 7.44
CA LYS A 28 1.08 -16.01 6.20
C LYS A 28 1.99 -16.90 5.33
N GLN A 29 3.29 -16.92 5.61
CA GLN A 29 4.25 -17.77 4.91
C GLN A 29 4.19 -19.20 5.42
N ALA A 30 4.38 -20.18 4.51
CA ALA A 30 4.56 -21.56 4.90
C ALA A 30 5.76 -21.71 5.87
N PRO A 31 5.64 -22.45 6.98
CA PRO A 31 6.69 -22.52 8.00
C PRO A 31 8.08 -22.89 7.46
N PHE A 32 8.14 -23.79 6.47
CA PHE A 32 9.40 -24.21 5.83
C PHE A 32 10.02 -23.11 4.94
N ALA A 33 9.22 -22.17 4.41
CA ALA A 33 9.71 -21.10 3.55
C ALA A 33 10.29 -19.92 4.34
N ARG A 34 9.84 -19.68 5.57
CA ARG A 34 10.24 -18.55 6.41
C ARG A 34 11.75 -18.36 6.53
N PRO A 35 12.57 -19.40 6.84
CA PRO A 35 14.02 -19.20 6.97
C PRO A 35 14.67 -18.82 5.63
N PHE A 36 14.18 -19.32 4.50
CA PHE A 36 14.72 -18.98 3.18
C PHE A 36 14.35 -17.55 2.78
N VAL A 37 13.11 -17.12 3.01
CA VAL A 37 12.68 -15.75 2.76
C VAL A 37 13.48 -14.79 3.62
N LYS A 38 13.63 -15.07 4.92
CA LYS A 38 14.44 -14.26 5.81
C LYS A 38 15.90 -14.19 5.37
N LEU A 39 16.51 -15.32 5.04
CA LEU A 39 17.90 -15.35 4.58
C LEU A 39 18.08 -14.50 3.31
N PHE A 40 17.17 -14.58 2.37
CA PHE A 40 17.20 -13.79 1.15
C PHE A 40 17.03 -12.28 1.43
N GLN A 41 16.09 -11.92 2.31
CA GLN A 41 15.89 -10.53 2.74
C GLN A 41 17.13 -9.98 3.46
N ASP A 42 17.69 -10.75 4.39
CA ASP A 42 18.93 -10.36 5.10
C ASP A 42 20.09 -10.23 4.12
N PHE A 43 20.22 -11.14 3.15
CA PHE A 43 21.24 -11.07 2.11
C PHE A 43 21.15 -9.78 1.28
N LEU A 44 19.95 -9.41 0.81
CA LEU A 44 19.76 -8.16 0.08
C LEU A 44 20.03 -6.94 0.96
N ARG A 45 19.65 -6.99 2.22
CA ARG A 45 19.74 -5.85 3.13
C ARG A 45 21.15 -5.63 3.68
N GLU A 46 21.90 -6.70 3.92
CA GLU A 46 23.18 -6.66 4.64
C GLU A 46 24.39 -6.73 3.68
N THR A 47 24.17 -6.90 2.36
CA THR A 47 25.26 -7.03 1.39
C THR A 47 25.15 -5.99 0.27
N PRO A 48 26.27 -5.70 -0.45
CA PRO A 48 26.28 -4.81 -1.61
C PRO A 48 25.36 -5.25 -2.75
N PHE A 49 24.92 -6.51 -2.78
CA PHE A 49 23.99 -7.01 -3.79
C PHE A 49 22.63 -6.30 -3.74
N GLY A 50 22.20 -5.83 -2.56
CA GLY A 50 20.98 -5.04 -2.44
C GLY A 50 21.06 -3.72 -3.22
N GLU A 51 22.19 -3.04 -3.22
CA GLU A 51 22.40 -1.83 -4.02
C GLU A 51 22.32 -2.12 -5.52
N VAL A 52 22.91 -3.23 -5.98
CA VAL A 52 22.84 -3.67 -7.38
C VAL A 52 21.41 -4.02 -7.76
N PHE A 53 20.69 -4.73 -6.89
CA PHE A 53 19.28 -5.04 -7.09
C PHE A 53 18.43 -3.78 -7.18
N PHE A 54 18.61 -2.85 -6.23
CA PHE A 54 17.88 -1.59 -6.21
C PHE A 54 18.14 -0.74 -7.46
N ALA A 55 19.37 -0.69 -7.93
CA ALA A 55 19.72 0.06 -9.15
C ALA A 55 18.97 -0.44 -10.40
N GLN A 56 18.61 -1.73 -10.43
CA GLN A 56 17.79 -2.28 -11.53
C GLN A 56 16.30 -1.93 -11.37
N VAL A 57 15.81 -1.75 -10.15
CA VAL A 57 14.44 -1.33 -9.88
C VAL A 57 14.29 0.18 -10.05
N ALA A 58 15.28 0.96 -9.62
CA ALA A 58 15.34 2.41 -9.76
C ALA A 58 15.80 2.83 -11.18
N ASP A 59 15.13 2.27 -12.17
CA ASP A 59 15.33 2.51 -13.61
C ASP A 59 14.00 2.88 -14.27
N ALA A 60 14.03 3.81 -15.22
CA ALA A 60 12.81 4.32 -15.84
C ALA A 60 12.01 3.22 -16.57
N ALA A 61 12.69 2.31 -17.27
CA ALA A 61 12.01 1.24 -18.00
C ALA A 61 11.43 0.18 -17.04
N ALA A 62 12.13 -0.11 -15.94
CA ALA A 62 11.63 -1.00 -14.90
C ALA A 62 10.38 -0.41 -14.23
N ILE A 63 10.41 0.88 -13.85
CA ILE A 63 9.27 1.59 -13.25
C ILE A 63 8.09 1.64 -14.22
N GLU A 64 8.32 1.98 -15.50
CA GLU A 64 7.26 2.00 -16.50
C GLU A 64 6.58 0.64 -16.63
N LYS A 65 7.36 -0.44 -16.65
CA LYS A 65 6.83 -1.80 -16.70
C LYS A 65 5.98 -2.13 -15.47
N ILE A 66 6.47 -1.81 -14.27
CA ILE A 66 5.77 -2.07 -12.99
C ILE A 66 4.46 -1.27 -12.93
N LEU A 67 4.48 0.01 -13.31
CA LEU A 67 3.28 0.84 -13.35
C LEU A 67 2.25 0.31 -14.36
N LYS A 68 2.69 -0.09 -15.56
CA LYS A 68 1.80 -0.70 -16.57
C LYS A 68 1.19 -2.03 -16.12
N GLU A 69 1.85 -2.76 -15.25
CA GLU A 69 1.31 -3.97 -14.63
C GLU A 69 0.29 -3.61 -13.54
N ALA A 70 0.57 -2.58 -12.74
CA ALA A 70 -0.28 -2.16 -11.62
C ALA A 70 -1.60 -1.51 -12.05
N TYR A 71 -1.60 -0.83 -13.20
CA TYR A 71 -2.73 -0.04 -13.68
C TYR A 71 -3.68 -0.88 -14.53
N CYS A 72 -4.98 -0.67 -14.33
CA CYS A 72 -6.02 -1.30 -15.17
C CYS A 72 -5.90 -0.86 -16.63
N ASP A 73 -5.64 0.42 -16.89
CA ASP A 73 -5.36 0.96 -18.21
C ASP A 73 -3.89 1.37 -18.33
N PRO A 74 -3.01 0.50 -18.88
CA PRO A 74 -1.58 0.80 -19.05
C PRO A 74 -1.28 2.02 -19.94
N SER A 75 -2.24 2.48 -20.75
CA SER A 75 -2.04 3.64 -21.63
C SER A 75 -2.00 4.97 -20.87
N THR A 76 -2.47 4.99 -19.62
CA THR A 76 -2.44 6.17 -18.75
C THR A 76 -1.08 6.40 -18.08
N VAL A 77 -0.17 5.43 -18.16
CA VAL A 77 1.19 5.55 -17.63
C VAL A 77 2.02 6.48 -18.53
N SER A 78 2.15 7.73 -18.10
CA SER A 78 2.90 8.74 -18.83
C SER A 78 4.39 8.76 -18.45
N ALA A 79 5.21 9.36 -19.32
CA ALA A 79 6.63 9.57 -19.03
C ALA A 79 6.85 10.46 -17.80
N GLU A 80 5.96 11.45 -17.58
CA GLU A 80 5.99 12.34 -16.42
C GLU A 80 5.74 11.56 -15.12
N LEU A 81 4.78 10.63 -15.14
CA LEU A 81 4.49 9.75 -13.99
C LEU A 81 5.71 8.87 -13.67
N VAL A 82 6.30 8.24 -14.68
CA VAL A 82 7.52 7.43 -14.52
C VAL A 82 8.62 8.24 -13.87
N GLN A 83 8.86 9.48 -14.34
CA GLN A 83 9.87 10.36 -13.75
C GLN A 83 9.51 10.82 -12.33
N ALA A 84 8.25 11.05 -12.03
CA ALA A 84 7.79 11.42 -10.68
C ALA A 84 8.05 10.30 -9.67
N VAL A 85 7.83 9.04 -10.07
CA VAL A 85 8.11 7.86 -9.23
C VAL A 85 9.60 7.57 -9.13
N LEU A 86 10.37 7.78 -10.21
CA LEU A 86 11.82 7.52 -10.23
C LEU A 86 12.60 8.48 -9.34
N ARG A 87 12.25 9.77 -9.34
CA ARG A 87 13.03 10.83 -8.64
C ARG A 87 13.37 10.52 -7.19
N PRO A 88 12.41 10.11 -6.33
CA PRO A 88 12.72 9.73 -4.95
C PRO A 88 13.70 8.56 -4.85
N GLY A 89 13.64 7.62 -5.82
CA GLY A 89 14.54 6.48 -5.89
C GLY A 89 16.00 6.83 -6.23
N LEU A 90 16.24 8.02 -6.77
CA LEU A 90 17.59 8.50 -7.10
C LEU A 90 18.24 9.30 -5.97
N GLU A 91 17.50 9.59 -4.90
CA GLU A 91 18.02 10.34 -3.76
C GLU A 91 18.99 9.49 -2.90
N PRO A 92 20.00 10.11 -2.26
CA PRO A 92 20.88 9.40 -1.36
C PRO A 92 20.12 8.66 -0.25
N GLY A 93 20.40 7.37 -0.09
CA GLY A 93 19.74 6.53 0.92
C GLY A 93 18.43 5.89 0.48
N ALA A 94 17.94 6.16 -0.72
CA ALA A 94 16.70 5.55 -1.23
C ALA A 94 16.78 4.02 -1.28
N SER A 95 17.92 3.46 -1.69
CA SER A 95 18.17 2.01 -1.69
C SER A 95 17.95 1.39 -0.33
N ARG A 96 18.46 2.02 0.72
CA ARG A 96 18.32 1.53 2.09
C ARG A 96 16.86 1.53 2.54
N VAL A 97 16.12 2.61 2.27
CA VAL A 97 14.69 2.71 2.59
C VAL A 97 13.90 1.62 1.85
N PHE A 98 14.17 1.45 0.56
CA PHE A 98 13.52 0.41 -0.25
C PHE A 98 13.81 -0.99 0.27
N LEU A 99 15.07 -1.31 0.56
CA LEU A 99 15.47 -2.63 1.06
C LEU A 99 14.89 -2.91 2.46
N ASP A 100 14.82 -1.92 3.34
CA ASP A 100 14.16 -2.06 4.64
C ASP A 100 12.65 -2.28 4.47
N PHE A 101 12.00 -1.61 3.51
CA PHE A 101 10.58 -1.80 3.20
C PHE A 101 10.27 -3.20 2.68
N VAL A 102 10.99 -3.67 1.65
CA VAL A 102 10.74 -5.00 1.06
C VAL A 102 11.16 -6.15 1.99
N SER A 103 12.04 -5.88 2.95
CA SER A 103 12.46 -6.85 3.96
C SER A 103 11.57 -6.86 5.20
N TYR A 104 10.60 -5.95 5.30
CA TYR A 104 9.70 -5.86 6.45
C TYR A 104 8.56 -6.88 6.32
N SER A 105 8.73 -8.03 6.95
CA SER A 105 7.76 -9.13 6.95
C SER A 105 7.14 -9.42 8.33
N GLY A 106 7.42 -8.57 9.31
CA GLY A 106 6.87 -8.64 10.68
C GLY A 106 5.87 -7.52 11.01
N GLY A 107 5.62 -7.34 12.31
CA GLY A 107 4.71 -6.31 12.85
C GLY A 107 3.24 -6.75 12.84
N PRO A 108 2.32 -5.87 13.25
CA PRO A 108 0.90 -6.19 13.26
C PRO A 108 0.31 -6.27 11.86
N LEU A 109 -0.67 -7.13 11.68
CA LEU A 109 -1.41 -7.28 10.44
C LEU A 109 -2.62 -6.32 10.39
N PRO A 110 -3.09 -5.91 9.19
CA PRO A 110 -4.30 -5.12 9.05
C PRO A 110 -5.51 -5.76 9.73
N GLU A 111 -5.68 -7.07 9.63
CA GLU A 111 -6.75 -7.83 10.28
C GLU A 111 -6.68 -7.83 11.80
N GLU A 112 -5.54 -7.50 12.39
CA GLU A 112 -5.37 -7.30 13.83
C GLU A 112 -5.64 -5.84 14.24
N LEU A 113 -5.32 -4.89 13.36
CA LEU A 113 -5.42 -3.46 13.66
C LEU A 113 -6.81 -2.90 13.37
N ILE A 114 -7.39 -3.21 12.20
CA ILE A 114 -8.67 -2.64 11.76
C ILE A 114 -9.77 -2.85 12.81
N PRO A 115 -9.96 -4.05 13.41
CA PRO A 115 -11.00 -4.24 14.43
C PRO A 115 -10.82 -3.41 15.71
N GLN A 116 -9.61 -2.91 15.95
CA GLN A 116 -9.26 -2.14 17.15
C GLN A 116 -9.30 -0.62 16.92
N MET A 117 -9.64 -0.17 15.72
CA MET A 117 -9.69 1.27 15.44
C MET A 117 -10.82 1.94 16.22
N PRO A 118 -10.53 3.04 16.94
CA PRO A 118 -11.53 3.76 17.73
C PRO A 118 -12.42 4.66 16.87
N VAL A 119 -12.23 4.65 15.56
CA VAL A 119 -12.94 5.48 14.57
C VAL A 119 -13.38 4.62 13.40
N PRO A 120 -14.42 5.05 12.64
CA PRO A 120 -14.87 4.29 11.49
C PRO A 120 -13.78 4.20 10.41
N VAL A 121 -13.73 3.04 9.75
CA VAL A 121 -12.81 2.74 8.65
C VAL A 121 -13.63 2.55 7.37
N ASP A 122 -13.26 3.26 6.31
CA ASP A 122 -13.77 3.02 4.96
C ASP A 122 -12.67 2.40 4.10
N LEU A 123 -13.03 1.40 3.33
CA LEU A 123 -12.17 0.70 2.39
C LEU A 123 -12.62 1.00 0.96
N VAL A 124 -11.72 1.50 0.13
CA VAL A 124 -11.96 1.75 -1.29
C VAL A 124 -10.96 0.92 -2.08
N TRP A 125 -11.44 0.15 -3.05
CA TRP A 125 -10.61 -0.86 -3.70
C TRP A 125 -10.81 -0.88 -5.21
N GLY A 126 -9.71 -0.81 -5.96
CA GLY A 126 -9.71 -1.06 -7.40
C GLY A 126 -10.09 -2.52 -7.68
N GLN A 127 -11.11 -2.73 -8.49
CA GLN A 127 -11.62 -4.07 -8.77
C GLN A 127 -10.65 -4.90 -9.60
N GLU A 128 -9.82 -4.22 -10.39
CA GLU A 128 -8.85 -4.83 -11.29
C GLU A 128 -7.41 -4.79 -10.72
N ASP A 129 -7.28 -4.64 -9.38
CA ASP A 129 -5.97 -4.65 -8.72
C ASP A 129 -5.28 -6.01 -8.91
N PRO A 130 -4.13 -6.07 -9.63
CA PRO A 130 -3.46 -7.33 -9.92
C PRO A 130 -2.66 -7.88 -8.74
N TRP A 131 -2.37 -7.03 -7.74
CA TRP A 131 -1.50 -7.39 -6.63
C TRP A 131 -2.26 -7.67 -5.34
N GLU A 132 -3.26 -6.85 -5.05
CA GLU A 132 -4.06 -6.95 -3.83
C GLU A 132 -5.50 -7.31 -4.21
N SER A 133 -5.82 -8.60 -4.26
CA SER A 133 -7.14 -9.08 -4.69
C SER A 133 -8.27 -8.51 -3.86
N ILE A 134 -9.23 -7.85 -4.52
CA ILE A 134 -10.41 -7.30 -3.88
C ILE A 134 -11.24 -8.37 -3.18
N ASP A 135 -11.31 -9.59 -3.73
CA ASP A 135 -12.08 -10.68 -3.13
C ASP A 135 -11.46 -11.13 -1.81
N VAL A 136 -10.13 -11.19 -1.75
CA VAL A 136 -9.41 -11.46 -0.51
C VAL A 136 -9.61 -10.32 0.47
N GLY A 137 -9.42 -9.06 0.06
CA GLY A 137 -9.62 -7.89 0.91
C GLY A 137 -11.04 -7.82 1.46
N ARG A 138 -12.05 -8.10 0.65
CA ARG A 138 -13.45 -8.15 1.08
C ARG A 138 -13.70 -9.24 2.11
N LYS A 139 -13.17 -10.43 1.87
CA LYS A 139 -13.29 -11.57 2.78
C LYS A 139 -12.64 -11.30 4.13
N GLU A 140 -11.44 -10.71 4.10
CA GLU A 140 -10.64 -10.49 5.32
C GLU A 140 -11.10 -9.27 6.14
N TYR A 141 -11.61 -8.21 5.50
CA TYR A 141 -11.81 -6.92 6.18
C TYR A 141 -13.26 -6.44 6.25
N ALA A 142 -14.12 -6.77 5.26
CA ALA A 142 -15.46 -6.17 5.19
C ALA A 142 -16.40 -6.57 6.34
N GLY A 143 -16.09 -7.66 7.05
CA GLY A 143 -16.89 -8.16 8.17
C GLY A 143 -16.59 -7.50 9.53
N PHE A 144 -15.60 -6.62 9.64
CA PHE A 144 -15.30 -5.96 10.91
C PHE A 144 -16.29 -4.85 11.24
N GLU A 145 -16.74 -4.77 12.48
CA GLU A 145 -17.70 -3.74 12.95
C GLU A 145 -17.18 -2.30 12.75
N THR A 146 -15.86 -2.12 12.77
CA THR A 146 -15.20 -0.83 12.52
C THR A 146 -15.23 -0.43 11.07
N VAL A 147 -15.42 -1.38 10.13
CA VAL A 147 -15.51 -1.11 8.70
C VAL A 147 -16.92 -0.65 8.36
N ARG A 148 -17.04 0.65 8.10
CA ARG A 148 -18.32 1.29 7.78
C ARG A 148 -18.74 1.03 6.33
N GLU A 149 -17.77 1.10 5.42
CA GLU A 149 -17.98 0.92 3.98
C GLU A 149 -16.84 0.14 3.33
N PHE A 150 -17.19 -0.74 2.40
CA PHE A 150 -16.25 -1.39 1.49
C PHE A 150 -16.70 -1.12 0.05
N ARG A 151 -16.04 -0.20 -0.64
CA ARG A 151 -16.39 0.28 -1.98
C ARG A 151 -15.43 -0.29 -3.03
N ALA A 152 -15.99 -0.99 -4.02
CA ALA A 152 -15.26 -1.41 -5.21
C ALA A 152 -15.31 -0.33 -6.30
N LEU A 153 -14.20 -0.14 -7.00
CA LEU A 153 -14.07 0.76 -8.14
C LEU A 153 -13.88 -0.06 -9.42
N PRO A 154 -14.91 -0.26 -10.24
CA PRO A 154 -14.78 -0.99 -11.49
C PRO A 154 -13.84 -0.28 -12.47
N GLY A 155 -13.03 -1.06 -13.20
CA GLY A 155 -12.07 -0.52 -14.18
C GLY A 155 -10.90 0.25 -13.57
N VAL A 156 -10.57 -0.03 -12.31
CA VAL A 156 -9.47 0.63 -11.58
C VAL A 156 -8.54 -0.43 -11.01
N GLY A 157 -7.25 -0.24 -11.17
CA GLY A 157 -6.18 -1.13 -10.69
C GLY A 157 -5.67 -0.78 -9.28
N HIS A 158 -4.36 -0.91 -9.10
CA HIS A 158 -3.71 -0.80 -7.79
C HIS A 158 -3.60 0.64 -7.25
N CYS A 159 -3.54 1.63 -8.14
CA CYS A 159 -3.33 3.03 -7.77
C CYS A 159 -4.58 3.89 -8.03
N PRO A 160 -5.72 3.66 -7.34
CA PRO A 160 -7.00 4.29 -7.66
C PRO A 160 -6.95 5.81 -7.60
N MET A 161 -6.13 6.40 -6.72
CA MET A 161 -5.97 7.84 -6.58
C MET A 161 -5.34 8.50 -7.81
N ASP A 162 -4.58 7.75 -8.59
CA ASP A 162 -3.88 8.22 -9.78
C ASP A 162 -4.58 7.76 -11.08
N GLU A 163 -5.07 6.51 -11.10
CA GLU A 163 -5.80 5.95 -12.25
C GLU A 163 -7.17 6.60 -12.47
N ALA A 164 -7.87 6.91 -11.38
CA ALA A 164 -9.26 7.40 -11.42
C ALA A 164 -9.51 8.52 -10.39
N PRO A 165 -8.75 9.64 -10.41
CA PRO A 165 -8.92 10.73 -9.45
C PRO A 165 -10.33 11.34 -9.50
N GLN A 166 -11.00 11.31 -10.66
CA GLN A 166 -12.38 11.76 -10.84
C GLN A 166 -13.39 10.91 -10.05
N LEU A 167 -13.08 9.64 -9.76
CA LEU A 167 -13.90 8.77 -8.92
C LEU A 167 -13.48 8.87 -7.44
N VAL A 168 -12.18 8.92 -7.18
CA VAL A 168 -11.62 8.86 -5.82
C VAL A 168 -11.78 10.18 -5.08
N ASN A 169 -11.53 11.33 -5.73
CA ASN A 169 -11.59 12.64 -5.06
C ASN A 169 -12.97 12.95 -4.45
N PRO A 170 -14.11 12.71 -5.14
CA PRO A 170 -15.44 12.86 -4.53
C PRO A 170 -15.64 11.94 -3.32
N ILE A 171 -15.16 10.69 -3.39
CA ILE A 171 -15.28 9.73 -2.28
C ILE A 171 -14.50 10.24 -1.05
N ILE A 172 -13.28 10.74 -1.24
CA ILE A 172 -12.48 11.34 -0.16
C ILE A 172 -13.19 12.56 0.43
N GLN A 173 -13.75 13.42 -0.43
CA GLN A 173 -14.45 14.62 0.02
C GLN A 173 -15.71 14.28 0.83
N ASP A 174 -16.49 13.31 0.36
CA ASP A 174 -17.69 12.84 1.05
C ASP A 174 -17.33 12.21 2.41
N PHE A 175 -16.29 11.39 2.44
CA PHE A 175 -15.76 10.83 3.68
C PHE A 175 -15.38 11.92 4.68
N ALA A 176 -14.58 12.91 4.23
CA ALA A 176 -14.16 14.01 5.08
C ALA A 176 -15.35 14.81 5.64
N ASN A 177 -16.36 15.07 4.82
CA ASN A 177 -17.59 15.76 5.26
C ASN A 177 -18.36 14.93 6.29
N GLN A 178 -18.50 13.62 6.07
CA GLN A 178 -19.21 12.72 6.98
C GLN A 178 -18.57 12.59 8.35
N VAL A 179 -17.23 12.51 8.42
CA VAL A 179 -16.51 12.37 9.70
C VAL A 179 -16.39 13.70 10.44
N ASN A 180 -16.40 14.85 9.73
CA ASN A 180 -16.36 16.17 10.35
C ASN A 180 -17.71 16.61 10.93
N ASN A 181 -18.81 16.09 10.42
CA ASN A 181 -20.17 16.41 10.87
C ASN A 181 -20.67 15.51 12.01
N ARG A 182 -19.81 14.64 12.53
CA ARG A 182 -20.04 13.81 13.73
C ARG A 182 -19.41 14.45 14.95
#